data_68772f22ad419ac61300ebdd30894b5c
#
_entry.id   68772f22ad419ac61300ebdd30894b5c
#
_cell.length_a   1.000
_cell.length_b   1.000
_cell.length_c   1.000
_cell.angle_alpha   90.00
_cell.angle_beta   90.00
_cell.angle_gamma   90.00
#
_symmetry.space_group_name_H-M   'P 1'
#
loop_
_entity.id
_entity.type
_entity.pdbx_description
1 polymer ?
#
loop_
_entity_poly.entity_id
_entity_poly.type
_entity_poly.pdbx_seq_one_letter_code
_entity_poly.pdbx_strand_id
1 'polypeptide(L)'
;MRRAPLPPNLTTGSFSVRSSDKAGVTRGRTQAKDLITVSRGIRVPVHSQVVGSAALRAYTDLDDSSILTHGSAARIWDGPLPASIAGDWRIHLARRPGFSFPRRVNVVGHLLSFLPNEVVEYDGVRLTSPARTWLDMAAALTVPELVALGDSFVCHHGPEFPRPREALCTTEELKRIVTAHPGMRGVRTARGALELIRVGADSPPETQVRLALVDAGLPEPVLNVVVRGFDNRPVLWPDAAYPELRIALQYDGAHHGDTHQYVRDIARQDTASAHGWMEVRVSRDDLEGERPAVVRKVRNALRSRGWRP
;
A
#
# COMPACT_ATOMS: atom_id res chain seq x y z
N MET A 1 9.98 -45.52 8.34
CA MET A 1 9.00 -45.38 7.22
C MET A 1 9.18 -44.04 6.53
N ARG A 2 9.47 -43.99 5.24
CA ARG A 2 9.59 -42.72 4.49
C ARG A 2 8.21 -42.06 4.43
N ARG A 3 8.12 -40.77 4.75
CA ARG A 3 6.85 -40.02 4.69
C ARG A 3 6.44 -39.86 3.23
N ALA A 4 5.14 -39.98 2.93
CA ALA A 4 4.61 -39.64 1.63
C ALA A 4 4.89 -38.17 1.30
N PRO A 5 5.39 -37.81 0.10
CA PRO A 5 5.59 -36.43 -0.31
C PRO A 5 4.25 -35.69 -0.35
N LEU A 6 4.32 -34.36 -0.13
CA LEU A 6 3.17 -33.50 -0.40
C LEU A 6 3.05 -33.24 -1.89
N PRO A 7 1.84 -33.09 -2.43
CA PRO A 7 1.64 -32.55 -3.78
C PRO A 7 2.31 -31.18 -3.94
N PRO A 8 2.89 -30.86 -5.12
CA PRO A 8 3.63 -29.62 -5.35
C PRO A 8 2.88 -28.35 -4.92
N ASN A 9 1.59 -28.27 -5.19
CA ASN A 9 0.73 -27.13 -4.84
C ASN A 9 0.49 -26.94 -3.32
N LEU A 10 0.90 -27.91 -2.49
CA LEU A 10 0.82 -27.85 -1.03
C LEU A 10 2.20 -27.66 -0.36
N THR A 11 3.27 -27.52 -1.13
CA THR A 11 4.64 -27.37 -0.60
C THR A 11 5.08 -25.92 -0.47
N THR A 12 4.50 -24.99 -1.22
CA THR A 12 4.94 -23.60 -1.37
C THR A 12 4.07 -22.59 -0.63
N GLY A 13 3.04 -23.05 0.08
CA GLY A 13 2.11 -22.14 0.75
C GLY A 13 1.45 -22.75 1.98
N SER A 14 0.63 -21.95 2.66
CA SER A 14 -0.32 -22.50 3.61
C SER A 14 -1.41 -23.27 2.87
N PHE A 15 -1.93 -24.31 3.48
CA PHE A 15 -3.05 -25.07 2.92
C PHE A 15 -4.06 -25.48 3.98
N SER A 16 -5.31 -25.58 3.59
CA SER A 16 -6.36 -26.12 4.45
C SER A 16 -6.34 -27.65 4.44
N VAL A 17 -6.74 -28.25 5.55
CA VAL A 17 -6.93 -29.71 5.59
C VAL A 17 -8.00 -30.14 4.56
N ARG A 18 -8.99 -29.29 4.26
CA ARG A 18 -9.97 -29.51 3.19
C ARG A 18 -9.30 -29.59 1.80
N SER A 19 -8.36 -28.67 1.52
CA SER A 19 -7.60 -28.68 0.25
C SER A 19 -6.70 -29.92 0.16
N SER A 20 -6.08 -30.34 1.27
CA SER A 20 -5.26 -31.55 1.31
C SER A 20 -6.07 -32.83 1.09
N ASP A 21 -7.31 -32.90 1.63
CA ASP A 21 -8.21 -34.02 1.37
C ASP A 21 -8.57 -34.11 -0.13
N LYS A 22 -8.89 -32.97 -0.75
CA LYS A 22 -9.14 -32.90 -2.20
C LYS A 22 -7.94 -33.33 -3.05
N ALA A 23 -6.73 -33.11 -2.54
CA ALA A 23 -5.48 -33.52 -3.20
C ALA A 23 -5.05 -34.97 -2.84
N GLY A 24 -5.92 -35.76 -2.17
CA GLY A 24 -5.66 -37.14 -1.80
C GLY A 24 -4.64 -37.33 -0.66
N VAL A 25 -4.34 -36.28 0.10
CA VAL A 25 -3.41 -36.36 1.24
C VAL A 25 -4.12 -36.94 2.45
N THR A 26 -3.58 -37.98 3.04
CA THR A 26 -4.20 -38.63 4.21
C THR A 26 -4.16 -37.73 5.45
N ARG A 27 -5.13 -37.88 6.35
CA ARG A 27 -5.18 -37.17 7.62
C ARG A 27 -3.92 -37.38 8.48
N GLY A 28 -3.36 -38.57 8.49
CA GLY A 28 -2.10 -38.86 9.17
C GLY A 28 -0.93 -38.06 8.60
N ARG A 29 -0.89 -37.84 7.28
CA ARG A 29 0.13 -37.00 6.63
C ARG A 29 0.04 -35.54 7.04
N THR A 30 -1.17 -34.99 7.24
CA THR A 30 -1.38 -33.60 7.68
C THR A 30 -1.02 -33.36 9.15
N GLN A 31 -0.71 -34.40 9.92
CA GLN A 31 -0.24 -34.35 11.32
C GLN A 31 1.26 -34.58 11.46
N ALA A 32 1.97 -34.72 10.35
CA ALA A 32 3.40 -35.02 10.37
C ALA A 32 4.23 -33.82 10.86
N LYS A 33 5.39 -34.09 11.49
CA LYS A 33 6.26 -33.11 12.18
C LYS A 33 6.89 -32.07 11.24
N ASP A 34 6.84 -32.26 9.94
CA ASP A 34 7.29 -31.29 8.91
C ASP A 34 6.19 -30.30 8.50
N LEU A 35 5.07 -30.32 9.24
CA LEU A 35 3.97 -29.36 9.06
C LEU A 35 3.66 -28.67 10.39
N ILE A 36 3.55 -27.34 10.34
CA ILE A 36 3.13 -26.51 11.47
C ILE A 36 1.62 -26.32 11.40
N THR A 37 0.94 -26.47 12.54
CA THR A 37 -0.47 -26.10 12.67
C THR A 37 -0.57 -24.65 13.15
N VAL A 38 -0.79 -23.71 12.22
CA VAL A 38 -0.91 -22.28 12.55
C VAL A 38 -2.32 -21.90 13.01
N SER A 39 -3.32 -22.67 12.62
CA SER A 39 -4.71 -22.56 13.09
C SER A 39 -5.43 -23.90 12.86
N ARG A 40 -6.60 -24.10 13.51
CA ARG A 40 -7.40 -25.31 13.32
C ARG A 40 -7.70 -25.53 11.85
N GLY A 41 -7.26 -26.68 11.30
CA GLY A 41 -7.47 -27.05 9.90
C GLY A 41 -6.53 -26.36 8.89
N ILE A 42 -5.53 -25.62 9.34
CA ILE A 42 -4.52 -24.99 8.47
C ILE A 42 -3.14 -25.54 8.79
N ARG A 43 -2.37 -25.81 7.75
CA ARG A 43 -1.00 -26.34 7.80
C ARG A 43 -0.07 -25.45 6.99
N VAL A 44 1.18 -25.36 7.46
CA VAL A 44 2.29 -24.71 6.75
C VAL A 44 3.48 -25.66 6.80
N PRO A 45 4.16 -25.92 5.68
CA PRO A 45 5.40 -26.71 5.69
C PRO A 45 6.50 -25.98 6.49
N VAL A 46 7.23 -26.71 7.36
CA VAL A 46 8.24 -26.14 8.29
C VAL A 46 9.34 -25.36 7.55
N HIS A 47 9.72 -25.80 6.35
CA HIS A 47 10.82 -25.20 5.60
C HIS A 47 10.38 -24.18 4.54
N SER A 48 9.08 -23.85 4.47
CA SER A 48 8.56 -22.86 3.53
C SER A 48 8.59 -21.46 4.14
N GLN A 49 9.29 -20.55 3.49
CA GLN A 49 9.16 -19.10 3.77
C GLN A 49 7.92 -18.59 3.05
N VAL A 50 6.75 -18.76 3.67
CA VAL A 50 5.48 -18.42 3.05
C VAL A 50 5.10 -16.99 3.43
N VAL A 51 4.99 -16.12 2.44
CA VAL A 51 4.61 -14.71 2.58
C VAL A 51 3.44 -14.36 1.64
N GLY A 52 2.83 -13.21 1.84
CA GLY A 52 1.78 -12.68 0.98
C GLY A 52 0.56 -13.61 0.85
N SER A 53 0.01 -13.70 -0.34
CA SER A 53 -1.16 -14.52 -0.67
C SER A 53 -0.96 -16.00 -0.36
N ALA A 54 0.22 -16.54 -0.61
CA ALA A 54 0.54 -17.94 -0.31
C ALA A 54 0.42 -18.26 1.20
N ALA A 55 0.72 -17.31 2.10
CA ALA A 55 0.53 -17.46 3.53
C ALA A 55 -0.94 -17.45 3.95
N LEU A 56 -1.79 -16.75 3.22
CA LEU A 56 -3.17 -16.45 3.60
C LEU A 56 -4.21 -17.30 2.85
N ARG A 57 -3.83 -17.95 1.75
CA ARG A 57 -4.73 -18.76 0.90
C ARG A 57 -5.56 -19.76 1.71
N ALA A 58 -4.96 -20.46 2.64
CA ALA A 58 -5.65 -21.47 3.43
C ALA A 58 -6.85 -20.93 4.22
N TYR A 59 -6.84 -19.65 4.57
CA TYR A 59 -7.93 -19.03 5.34
C TYR A 59 -9.19 -18.81 4.50
N THR A 60 -9.05 -18.57 3.21
CA THR A 60 -10.16 -18.44 2.26
C THR A 60 -10.59 -19.78 1.68
N ASP A 61 -9.69 -20.79 1.68
CA ASP A 61 -9.99 -22.16 1.26
C ASP A 61 -10.78 -22.98 2.29
N LEU A 62 -10.84 -22.54 3.53
CA LEU A 62 -11.56 -23.24 4.59
C LEU A 62 -13.05 -23.40 4.28
N ASP A 63 -13.62 -22.36 3.69
CA ASP A 63 -15.00 -22.32 3.23
C ASP A 63 -15.17 -21.24 2.15
N ASP A 64 -16.27 -21.31 1.42
CA ASP A 64 -16.53 -20.40 0.30
C ASP A 64 -17.06 -19.03 0.73
N SER A 65 -17.29 -18.81 2.03
CA SER A 65 -17.78 -17.55 2.60
C SER A 65 -16.70 -16.64 3.21
N SER A 66 -15.50 -17.17 3.42
CA SER A 66 -14.41 -16.43 4.05
C SER A 66 -13.68 -15.51 3.07
N ILE A 67 -13.48 -14.25 3.46
CA ILE A 67 -12.93 -13.17 2.63
C ILE A 67 -11.88 -12.43 3.46
N LEU A 68 -10.67 -12.26 2.96
CA LEU A 68 -9.67 -11.38 3.58
C LEU A 68 -10.07 -9.92 3.41
N THR A 69 -9.84 -9.12 4.47
CA THR A 69 -10.26 -7.73 4.53
C THR A 69 -9.30 -6.90 5.39
N HIS A 70 -9.51 -5.59 5.51
CA HIS A 70 -8.73 -4.67 6.34
C HIS A 70 -7.22 -4.83 6.11
N GLY A 71 -6.42 -4.86 7.20
CA GLY A 71 -4.96 -4.96 7.13
C GLY A 71 -4.45 -6.22 6.41
N SER A 72 -5.20 -7.33 6.42
CA SER A 72 -4.81 -8.53 5.68
C SER A 72 -4.94 -8.37 4.17
N ALA A 73 -6.02 -7.74 3.70
CA ALA A 73 -6.18 -7.41 2.29
C ALA A 73 -5.22 -6.29 1.86
N ALA A 74 -5.04 -5.26 2.70
CA ALA A 74 -4.10 -4.18 2.41
C ALA A 74 -2.66 -4.69 2.20
N ARG A 75 -2.22 -5.68 2.97
CA ARG A 75 -0.89 -6.32 2.77
C ARG A 75 -0.80 -7.09 1.46
N ILE A 76 -1.87 -7.73 1.00
CA ILE A 76 -1.88 -8.42 -0.30
C ILE A 76 -1.79 -7.41 -1.45
N TRP A 77 -2.43 -6.24 -1.30
CA TRP A 77 -2.35 -5.14 -2.24
C TRP A 77 -1.06 -4.32 -2.13
N ASP A 78 -0.12 -4.73 -1.28
CA ASP A 78 1.13 -4.00 -0.98
C ASP A 78 0.89 -2.55 -0.54
N GLY A 79 -0.24 -2.33 0.14
CA GLY A 79 -0.64 -1.02 0.64
C GLY A 79 0.19 -0.61 1.86
N PRO A 80 0.65 0.64 1.94
CA PRO A 80 1.39 1.14 3.09
C PRO A 80 0.53 1.15 4.34
N LEU A 81 1.04 0.56 5.40
CA LEU A 81 0.39 0.51 6.70
C LEU A 81 1.30 1.14 7.76
N PRO A 82 0.77 1.97 8.67
CA PRO A 82 1.53 2.50 9.79
C PRO A 82 2.02 1.39 10.71
N ALA A 83 3.10 1.63 11.44
CA ALA A 83 3.75 0.64 12.31
C ALA A 83 2.78 0.00 13.32
N SER A 84 1.81 0.76 13.82
CA SER A 84 0.78 0.29 14.75
C SER A 84 -0.11 -0.82 14.16
N ILE A 85 -0.32 -0.82 12.84
CA ILE A 85 -1.11 -1.84 12.13
C ILE A 85 -0.20 -2.86 11.45
N ALA A 86 0.94 -2.43 10.92
CA ALA A 86 1.90 -3.31 10.28
C ALA A 86 2.43 -4.39 11.23
N GLY A 87 2.60 -4.06 12.52
CA GLY A 87 2.99 -5.00 13.59
C GLY A 87 1.89 -5.96 14.04
N ASP A 88 0.64 -5.72 13.70
CA ASP A 88 -0.46 -6.64 14.02
C ASP A 88 -0.53 -7.76 12.97
N TRP A 89 -0.01 -8.92 13.34
CA TRP A 89 0.03 -10.10 12.47
C TRP A 89 -1.28 -10.91 12.43
N ARG A 90 -2.32 -10.49 13.18
CA ARG A 90 -3.62 -11.14 13.14
C ARG A 90 -4.25 -11.03 11.76
N ILE A 91 -4.99 -12.07 11.40
CA ILE A 91 -5.62 -12.17 10.09
C ILE A 91 -7.03 -11.63 10.16
N HIS A 92 -7.32 -10.60 9.39
CA HIS A 92 -8.65 -10.02 9.26
C HIS A 92 -9.47 -10.81 8.23
N LEU A 93 -10.52 -11.46 8.71
CA LEU A 93 -11.38 -12.34 7.92
C LEU A 93 -12.83 -11.92 8.06
N ALA A 94 -13.47 -11.64 6.94
CA ALA A 94 -14.89 -11.29 6.90
C ALA A 94 -15.75 -12.43 6.39
N ARG A 95 -17.02 -12.42 6.79
CA ARG A 95 -18.11 -13.15 6.18
C ARG A 95 -19.31 -12.25 5.98
N ARG A 96 -20.22 -12.64 5.09
CA ARG A 96 -21.49 -11.92 4.89
C ARG A 96 -22.42 -12.12 6.08
N PRO A 97 -23.32 -11.18 6.39
CA PRO A 97 -24.43 -11.40 7.32
C PRO A 97 -25.20 -12.67 6.94
N GLY A 98 -25.67 -13.40 7.97
CA GLY A 98 -26.27 -14.73 7.78
C GLY A 98 -25.30 -15.90 7.91
N PHE A 99 -24.00 -15.67 7.78
CA PHE A 99 -23.00 -16.68 8.10
C PHE A 99 -22.52 -16.54 9.56
N SER A 100 -21.94 -17.63 10.11
CA SER A 100 -21.36 -17.60 11.44
C SER A 100 -20.16 -16.65 11.50
N PHE A 101 -20.04 -15.89 12.59
CA PHE A 101 -18.90 -15.00 12.83
C PHE A 101 -17.56 -15.78 12.79
N PRO A 102 -16.54 -15.30 12.08
CA PRO A 102 -15.23 -15.96 12.03
C PRO A 102 -14.57 -15.95 13.42
N ARG A 103 -14.52 -17.11 14.08
CA ARG A 103 -13.87 -17.26 15.39
C ARG A 103 -12.72 -18.25 15.29
N ARG A 104 -11.48 -17.73 15.28
CA ARG A 104 -10.26 -18.52 15.20
C ARG A 104 -9.16 -17.86 16.02
N VAL A 105 -8.22 -18.65 16.51
CA VAL A 105 -6.98 -18.12 17.07
C VAL A 105 -6.27 -17.31 15.99
N ASN A 106 -5.79 -16.15 16.36
CA ASN A 106 -5.06 -15.21 15.49
C ASN A 106 -5.90 -14.62 14.32
N VAL A 107 -7.22 -14.65 14.43
CA VAL A 107 -8.13 -14.06 13.45
C VAL A 107 -8.98 -12.97 14.12
N VAL A 108 -9.01 -11.81 13.50
CA VAL A 108 -9.99 -10.76 13.77
C VAL A 108 -11.16 -10.99 12.82
N GLY A 109 -12.31 -11.42 13.36
CA GLY A 109 -13.51 -11.70 12.57
C GLY A 109 -14.29 -10.42 12.28
N HIS A 110 -14.97 -10.40 11.14
CA HIS A 110 -15.87 -9.34 10.71
C HIS A 110 -17.13 -9.92 10.10
N LEU A 111 -18.27 -9.24 10.28
CA LEU A 111 -19.49 -9.45 9.48
C LEU A 111 -19.70 -8.21 8.63
N LEU A 112 -19.56 -8.35 7.32
CA LEU A 112 -19.59 -7.23 6.38
C LEU A 112 -20.54 -7.54 5.21
N SER A 113 -21.32 -6.53 4.84
CA SER A 113 -22.09 -6.57 3.58
C SER A 113 -21.20 -6.12 2.43
N PHE A 114 -21.32 -6.80 1.32
CA PHE A 114 -20.56 -6.50 0.11
C PHE A 114 -21.51 -6.31 -1.07
N LEU A 115 -21.31 -5.24 -1.81
CA LEU A 115 -21.93 -5.03 -3.11
C LEU A 115 -21.18 -5.83 -4.21
N PRO A 116 -21.74 -5.94 -5.40
CA PRO A 116 -21.02 -6.54 -6.54
C PRO A 116 -19.64 -5.86 -6.75
N ASN A 117 -18.65 -6.67 -7.10
CA ASN A 117 -17.26 -6.24 -7.37
C ASN A 117 -16.44 -5.74 -6.15
N GLU A 118 -16.99 -5.82 -4.94
CA GLU A 118 -16.22 -5.48 -3.72
C GLU A 118 -15.37 -6.64 -3.19
N VAL A 119 -15.61 -7.83 -3.69
CA VAL A 119 -14.83 -9.04 -3.40
C VAL A 119 -14.29 -9.57 -4.71
N VAL A 120 -12.99 -9.80 -4.73
CA VAL A 120 -12.26 -10.30 -5.88
C VAL A 120 -11.44 -11.53 -5.50
N GLU A 121 -10.99 -12.27 -6.50
CA GLU A 121 -9.98 -13.30 -6.35
C GLU A 121 -8.67 -12.80 -6.94
N TYR A 122 -7.61 -12.82 -6.15
CA TYR A 122 -6.28 -12.41 -6.55
C TYR A 122 -5.27 -13.41 -6.04
N ASP A 123 -4.44 -13.96 -6.93
CA ASP A 123 -3.44 -15.00 -6.63
C ASP A 123 -4.00 -16.16 -5.78
N GLY A 124 -5.22 -16.61 -6.12
CA GLY A 124 -5.92 -17.71 -5.45
C GLY A 124 -6.39 -17.40 -4.03
N VAL A 125 -6.53 -16.11 -3.69
CA VAL A 125 -7.06 -15.64 -2.41
C VAL A 125 -8.30 -14.80 -2.65
N ARG A 126 -9.36 -15.06 -1.91
CA ARG A 126 -10.57 -14.23 -1.92
C ARG A 126 -10.44 -13.09 -0.93
N LEU A 127 -10.47 -11.84 -1.44
CA LEU A 127 -10.26 -10.65 -0.64
C LEU A 127 -11.10 -9.46 -1.11
N THR A 128 -11.17 -8.42 -0.29
CA THR A 128 -11.80 -7.17 -0.69
C THR A 128 -11.00 -6.49 -1.81
N SER A 129 -11.72 -5.90 -2.78
CA SER A 129 -11.11 -5.09 -3.85
C SER A 129 -10.26 -3.96 -3.27
N PRO A 130 -9.31 -3.36 -4.02
CA PRO A 130 -8.50 -2.26 -3.50
C PRO A 130 -9.33 -1.12 -2.93
N ALA A 131 -10.34 -0.63 -3.66
CA ALA A 131 -11.21 0.45 -3.19
C ALA A 131 -11.98 0.05 -1.92
N ARG A 132 -12.49 -1.19 -1.83
CA ARG A 132 -13.16 -1.68 -0.64
C ARG A 132 -12.20 -1.85 0.52
N THR A 133 -11.00 -2.35 0.30
CA THR A 133 -9.95 -2.48 1.33
C THR A 133 -9.59 -1.12 1.91
N TRP A 134 -9.43 -0.10 1.06
CA TRP A 134 -9.18 1.27 1.49
C TRP A 134 -10.29 1.79 2.41
N LEU A 135 -11.56 1.58 2.04
CA LEU A 135 -12.71 1.99 2.86
C LEU A 135 -12.77 1.19 4.18
N ASP A 136 -12.49 -0.12 4.17
CA ASP A 136 -12.44 -0.95 5.37
C ASP A 136 -11.38 -0.43 6.38
N MET A 137 -10.27 0.13 5.88
CA MET A 137 -9.20 0.70 6.72
C MET A 137 -9.56 2.05 7.33
N ALA A 138 -10.58 2.75 6.84
CA ALA A 138 -10.94 4.11 7.28
C ALA A 138 -11.34 4.23 8.77
N ALA A 139 -11.72 3.12 9.39
CA ALA A 139 -12.04 3.09 10.83
C ALA A 139 -10.79 2.94 11.72
N ALA A 140 -9.66 2.53 11.16
CA ALA A 140 -8.44 2.21 11.88
C ALA A 140 -7.29 3.20 11.58
N LEU A 141 -7.39 3.96 10.50
CA LEU A 141 -6.38 4.93 10.07
C LEU A 141 -6.82 6.36 10.35
N THR A 142 -5.85 7.23 10.61
CA THR A 142 -6.05 8.69 10.58
C THR A 142 -6.24 9.16 9.14
N VAL A 143 -6.72 10.41 8.95
CA VAL A 143 -6.89 10.96 7.59
C VAL A 143 -5.57 10.95 6.81
N PRO A 144 -4.42 11.43 7.31
CA PRO A 144 -3.16 11.38 6.56
C PRO A 144 -2.71 9.94 6.19
N GLU A 145 -2.87 8.99 7.10
CA GLU A 145 -2.53 7.57 6.83
C GLU A 145 -3.44 6.96 5.77
N LEU A 146 -4.74 7.30 5.80
CA LEU A 146 -5.70 6.83 4.81
C LEU A 146 -5.48 7.49 3.44
N VAL A 147 -5.02 8.75 3.41
CA VAL A 147 -4.58 9.42 2.19
C VAL A 147 -3.36 8.70 1.60
N ALA A 148 -2.35 8.39 2.42
CA ALA A 148 -1.17 7.67 1.94
C ALA A 148 -1.50 6.28 1.36
N LEU A 149 -2.44 5.55 2.00
CA LEU A 149 -2.95 4.30 1.46
C LEU A 149 -3.71 4.51 0.13
N GLY A 150 -4.53 5.56 0.06
CA GLY A 150 -5.29 5.91 -1.14
C GLY A 150 -4.39 6.35 -2.29
N ASP A 151 -3.44 7.26 -2.03
CA ASP A 151 -2.44 7.71 -3.00
C ASP A 151 -1.70 6.49 -3.60
N SER A 152 -1.24 5.57 -2.75
CA SER A 152 -0.58 4.33 -3.19
C SER A 152 -1.48 3.47 -4.09
N PHE A 153 -2.78 3.37 -3.81
CA PHE A 153 -3.71 2.55 -4.59
C PHE A 153 -4.09 3.17 -5.92
N VAL A 154 -4.15 4.50 -6.00
CA VAL A 154 -4.44 5.22 -7.25
C VAL A 154 -3.17 5.64 -7.99
N CYS A 155 -1.97 5.32 -7.48
CA CYS A 155 -0.72 5.68 -8.10
C CYS A 155 -0.58 5.03 -9.47
N HIS A 156 -0.37 5.86 -10.48
CA HIS A 156 -0.15 5.46 -11.87
C HIS A 156 1.05 6.23 -12.44
N HIS A 157 1.96 5.51 -13.05
CA HIS A 157 3.08 6.10 -13.78
C HIS A 157 3.08 5.59 -15.22
N GLY A 158 3.03 6.52 -16.16
CA GLY A 158 3.07 6.19 -17.58
C GLY A 158 4.41 5.61 -18.05
N PRO A 159 4.51 5.24 -19.34
CA PRO A 159 5.68 4.55 -19.90
C PRO A 159 6.96 5.39 -19.91
N GLU A 160 6.86 6.69 -19.70
CA GLU A 160 8.02 7.59 -19.63
C GLU A 160 8.72 7.59 -18.27
N PHE A 161 8.11 6.99 -17.26
CA PHE A 161 8.72 6.83 -15.95
C PHE A 161 9.72 5.66 -15.95
N PRO A 162 10.79 5.74 -15.15
CA PRO A 162 11.77 4.65 -15.01
C PRO A 162 11.15 3.33 -14.54
N ARG A 163 10.03 3.43 -13.82
CA ARG A 163 9.24 2.31 -13.32
C ARG A 163 7.77 2.59 -13.61
N PRO A 164 7.27 2.22 -14.79
CA PRO A 164 5.84 2.33 -15.08
C PRO A 164 5.04 1.51 -14.06
N ARG A 165 3.88 2.05 -13.66
CA ARG A 165 3.02 1.43 -12.66
C ARG A 165 1.55 1.65 -13.02
N GLU A 166 0.76 0.58 -12.97
CA GLU A 166 -0.68 0.65 -13.08
C GLU A 166 -1.33 0.84 -11.70
N ALA A 167 -2.37 1.67 -11.66
CA ALA A 167 -3.14 1.89 -10.46
C ALA A 167 -3.93 0.62 -10.07
N LEU A 168 -4.04 0.33 -8.78
CA LEU A 168 -4.88 -0.76 -8.27
C LEU A 168 -6.37 -0.42 -8.36
N CYS A 169 -6.72 0.85 -8.23
CA CYS A 169 -8.06 1.39 -8.45
C CYS A 169 -7.99 2.87 -8.84
N THR A 170 -9.11 3.41 -9.29
CA THR A 170 -9.23 4.82 -9.66
C THR A 170 -9.78 5.66 -8.50
N THR A 171 -9.60 6.98 -8.56
CA THR A 171 -10.23 7.92 -7.61
C THR A 171 -11.76 7.87 -7.70
N GLU A 172 -12.31 7.60 -8.89
CA GLU A 172 -13.74 7.42 -9.11
C GLU A 172 -14.28 6.16 -8.43
N GLU A 173 -13.48 5.10 -8.35
CA GLU A 173 -13.83 3.88 -7.61
C GLU A 173 -13.84 4.15 -6.10
N LEU A 174 -12.88 4.93 -5.60
CA LEU A 174 -12.89 5.38 -4.20
C LEU A 174 -14.11 6.26 -3.88
N LYS A 175 -14.49 7.17 -4.77
CA LYS A 175 -15.72 7.98 -4.61
C LYS A 175 -16.98 7.11 -4.60
N ARG A 176 -17.07 6.17 -5.53
CA ARG A 176 -18.20 5.24 -5.61
C ARG A 176 -18.36 4.40 -4.35
N ILE A 177 -17.28 3.83 -3.84
CA ILE A 177 -17.34 2.97 -2.64
C ILE A 177 -17.79 3.75 -1.41
N VAL A 178 -17.31 4.98 -1.22
CA VAL A 178 -17.71 5.87 -0.11
C VAL A 178 -19.20 6.25 -0.22
N THR A 179 -19.66 6.53 -1.43
CA THR A 179 -21.08 6.87 -1.68
C THR A 179 -22.00 5.67 -1.44
N ALA A 180 -21.56 4.48 -1.82
CA ALA A 180 -22.31 3.25 -1.69
C ALA A 180 -22.44 2.76 -0.23
N HIS A 181 -21.58 3.23 0.67
CA HIS A 181 -21.55 2.84 2.09
C HIS A 181 -21.65 4.04 3.06
N PRO A 182 -22.75 4.84 3.02
CA PRO A 182 -22.86 6.10 3.76
C PRO A 182 -22.86 5.94 5.28
N GLY A 183 -23.21 4.77 5.79
CA GLY A 183 -23.30 4.45 7.22
C GLY A 183 -22.12 3.63 7.74
N MET A 184 -21.09 3.36 6.92
CA MET A 184 -19.98 2.53 7.33
C MET A 184 -19.11 3.23 8.39
N ARG A 185 -18.61 2.45 9.36
CA ARG A 185 -17.66 2.97 10.37
C ARG A 185 -16.43 3.54 9.69
N GLY A 186 -16.04 4.76 10.05
CA GLY A 186 -14.90 5.46 9.44
C GLY A 186 -15.24 6.23 8.15
N VAL A 187 -16.48 6.21 7.67
CA VAL A 187 -16.86 6.88 6.40
C VAL A 187 -16.59 8.40 6.43
N ARG A 188 -16.62 9.05 7.60
CA ARG A 188 -16.23 10.48 7.69
C ARG A 188 -14.74 10.67 7.44
N THR A 189 -13.89 9.81 8.01
CA THR A 189 -12.45 9.78 7.73
C THR A 189 -12.20 9.53 6.25
N ALA A 190 -12.93 8.56 5.64
CA ALA A 190 -12.83 8.28 4.22
C ALA A 190 -13.21 9.48 3.34
N ARG A 191 -14.27 10.21 3.67
CA ARG A 191 -14.65 11.44 2.95
C ARG A 191 -13.57 12.52 3.06
N GLY A 192 -13.04 12.76 4.27
CA GLY A 192 -11.95 13.72 4.44
C GLY A 192 -10.67 13.32 3.68
N ALA A 193 -10.31 12.05 3.69
CA ALA A 193 -9.16 11.56 2.95
C ALA A 193 -9.35 11.68 1.43
N LEU A 194 -10.57 11.42 0.92
CA LEU A 194 -10.88 11.44 -0.49
C LEU A 194 -10.62 12.81 -1.15
N GLU A 195 -10.86 13.91 -0.43
CA GLU A 195 -10.56 15.26 -0.90
C GLU A 195 -9.06 15.52 -1.07
N LEU A 196 -8.24 14.77 -0.36
CA LEU A 196 -6.79 14.93 -0.28
C LEU A 196 -6.00 13.90 -1.11
N ILE A 197 -6.64 12.86 -1.63
CA ILE A 197 -5.98 11.84 -2.45
C ILE A 197 -5.53 12.43 -3.79
N ARG A 198 -4.31 12.10 -4.21
CA ARG A 198 -3.73 12.49 -5.51
C ARG A 198 -3.04 11.31 -6.16
N VAL A 199 -3.05 11.29 -7.49
CA VAL A 199 -2.31 10.32 -8.29
C VAL A 199 -0.85 10.73 -8.38
N GLY A 200 0.08 9.80 -8.14
CA GLY A 200 1.50 9.97 -8.44
C GLY A 200 2.44 9.99 -7.24
N ALA A 201 1.96 9.80 -6.01
CA ALA A 201 2.84 9.56 -4.86
C ALA A 201 3.17 8.07 -4.74
N ASP A 202 4.45 7.73 -4.71
CA ASP A 202 4.95 6.36 -4.62
C ASP A 202 5.08 5.85 -3.19
N SER A 203 5.16 6.76 -2.23
CA SER A 203 5.44 6.42 -0.84
C SER A 203 4.69 7.29 0.16
N PRO A 204 4.45 6.79 1.39
CA PRO A 204 3.84 7.59 2.46
C PRO A 204 4.59 8.89 2.79
N PRO A 205 5.93 8.95 2.81
CA PRO A 205 6.64 10.21 3.02
C PRO A 205 6.36 11.26 1.96
N GLU A 206 6.24 10.88 0.69
CA GLU A 206 5.87 11.83 -0.39
C GLU A 206 4.49 12.42 -0.16
N THR A 207 3.51 11.59 0.22
CA THR A 207 2.18 12.05 0.65
C THR A 207 2.29 12.99 1.86
N GLN A 208 3.11 12.65 2.85
CA GLN A 208 3.30 13.49 4.05
C GLN A 208 3.93 14.85 3.70
N VAL A 209 4.93 14.90 2.81
CA VAL A 209 5.50 16.15 2.29
C VAL A 209 4.39 17.01 1.70
N ARG A 210 3.61 16.47 0.78
CA ARG A 210 2.52 17.20 0.11
C ARG A 210 1.50 17.74 1.12
N LEU A 211 1.02 16.90 2.03
CA LEU A 211 0.04 17.30 3.03
C LEU A 211 0.59 18.39 3.98
N ALA A 212 1.84 18.29 4.42
CA ALA A 212 2.47 19.30 5.29
C ALA A 212 2.58 20.67 4.58
N LEU A 213 2.82 20.68 3.27
CA LEU A 213 2.87 21.93 2.51
C LEU A 213 1.47 22.56 2.36
N VAL A 214 0.46 21.75 2.05
CA VAL A 214 -0.93 22.20 1.94
C VAL A 214 -1.46 22.71 3.27
N ASP A 215 -1.24 22.00 4.36
CA ASP A 215 -1.62 22.41 5.73
C ASP A 215 -0.97 23.75 6.15
N ALA A 216 0.25 24.01 5.66
CA ALA A 216 0.95 25.25 5.91
C ALA A 216 0.52 26.41 4.99
N GLY A 217 -0.50 26.21 4.14
CA GLY A 217 -1.01 27.20 3.19
C GLY A 217 -0.07 27.50 2.03
N LEU A 218 0.88 26.60 1.73
CA LEU A 218 1.70 26.70 0.54
C LEU A 218 0.93 26.13 -0.68
N PRO A 219 1.28 26.54 -1.91
CA PRO A 219 0.74 25.92 -3.10
C PRO A 219 0.93 24.40 -3.08
N GLU A 220 -0.07 23.63 -3.49
CA GLU A 220 0.07 22.18 -3.63
C GLU A 220 1.04 21.86 -4.76
N PRO A 221 2.09 21.05 -4.53
CA PRO A 221 3.00 20.65 -5.59
C PRO A 221 2.33 19.66 -6.54
N VAL A 222 2.73 19.69 -7.80
CA VAL A 222 2.28 18.75 -8.82
C VAL A 222 3.06 17.44 -8.68
N LEU A 223 2.34 16.32 -8.71
CA LEU A 223 2.90 14.97 -8.76
C LEU A 223 3.02 14.48 -10.21
N ASN A 224 3.69 13.34 -10.43
CA ASN A 224 3.80 12.73 -11.77
C ASN A 224 4.45 13.63 -12.83
N VAL A 225 5.37 14.49 -12.43
CA VAL A 225 6.03 15.40 -13.36
C VAL A 225 7.18 14.70 -14.07
N VAL A 226 7.18 14.76 -15.39
CA VAL A 226 8.33 14.38 -16.23
C VAL A 226 9.01 15.65 -16.72
N VAL A 227 10.21 15.93 -16.20
CA VAL A 227 11.01 17.05 -16.68
C VAL A 227 11.71 16.63 -17.96
N ARG A 228 11.64 17.49 -18.98
CA ARG A 228 12.25 17.23 -20.28
C ARG A 228 13.46 18.15 -20.51
N GLY A 229 14.47 17.58 -21.13
CA GLY A 229 15.63 18.32 -21.60
C GLY A 229 15.37 19.16 -22.85
N PHE A 230 16.40 19.84 -23.34
CA PHE A 230 16.32 20.66 -24.55
C PHE A 230 16.01 19.84 -25.83
N ASP A 231 16.31 18.55 -25.82
CA ASP A 231 16.02 17.59 -26.89
C ASP A 231 14.64 16.93 -26.75
N ASN A 232 13.81 17.44 -25.84
CA ASN A 232 12.49 16.92 -25.46
C ASN A 232 12.48 15.50 -24.85
N ARG A 233 13.63 14.96 -24.47
CA ARG A 233 13.72 13.66 -23.79
C ARG A 233 13.51 13.82 -22.29
N PRO A 234 12.89 12.84 -21.61
CA PRO A 234 12.82 12.83 -20.17
C PRO A 234 14.20 12.82 -19.51
N VAL A 235 14.44 13.71 -18.56
CA VAL A 235 15.73 13.85 -17.86
C VAL A 235 15.63 13.78 -16.34
N LEU A 236 14.44 14.06 -15.76
CA LEU A 236 14.23 14.06 -14.32
C LEU A 236 12.78 13.70 -14.00
N TRP A 237 12.60 12.96 -12.92
CA TRP A 237 11.30 12.52 -12.38
C TRP A 237 11.26 12.85 -10.87
N PRO A 238 10.92 14.09 -10.50
CA PRO A 238 10.79 14.47 -9.10
C PRO A 238 9.57 13.80 -8.46
N ASP A 239 9.66 13.53 -7.15
CA ASP A 239 8.53 13.01 -6.38
C ASP A 239 7.36 14.01 -6.37
N ALA A 240 7.69 15.31 -6.36
CA ALA A 240 6.73 16.40 -6.55
C ALA A 240 7.44 17.63 -7.14
N ALA A 241 6.74 18.55 -7.75
CA ALA A 241 7.35 19.72 -8.37
C ALA A 241 6.44 20.96 -8.37
N TYR A 242 7.07 22.10 -8.57
CA TYR A 242 6.43 23.34 -9.01
C TYR A 242 7.01 23.69 -10.39
N PRO A 243 6.41 23.18 -11.47
CA PRO A 243 6.98 23.30 -12.82
C PRO A 243 7.19 24.74 -13.28
N GLU A 244 6.24 25.65 -12.99
CA GLU A 244 6.33 27.08 -13.36
C GLU A 244 7.50 27.80 -12.70
N LEU A 245 7.90 27.33 -11.52
CA LEU A 245 9.04 27.88 -10.76
C LEU A 245 10.31 27.05 -10.94
N ARG A 246 10.23 25.93 -11.67
CA ARG A 246 11.31 24.97 -11.86
C ARG A 246 11.91 24.51 -10.53
N ILE A 247 11.04 24.10 -9.59
CA ILE A 247 11.44 23.52 -8.30
C ILE A 247 11.04 22.06 -8.31
N ALA A 248 12.00 21.18 -8.06
CA ALA A 248 11.83 19.74 -7.88
C ALA A 248 11.95 19.40 -6.40
N LEU A 249 11.00 18.64 -5.87
CA LEU A 249 11.05 18.10 -4.50
C LEU A 249 11.44 16.64 -4.59
N GLN A 250 12.37 16.21 -3.74
CA GLN A 250 12.80 14.83 -3.67
C GLN A 250 12.89 14.38 -2.22
N TYR A 251 12.20 13.31 -1.90
CA TYR A 251 12.32 12.68 -0.59
C TYR A 251 13.49 11.70 -0.56
N ASP A 252 14.43 11.93 0.32
CA ASP A 252 15.55 11.02 0.58
C ASP A 252 15.18 10.08 1.73
N GLY A 253 14.78 8.84 1.40
CA GLY A 253 14.65 7.77 2.39
C GLY A 253 16.00 7.48 3.06
N ALA A 254 15.99 7.10 4.33
CA ALA A 254 17.19 6.79 5.11
C ALA A 254 17.88 5.51 4.60
N HIS A 255 18.57 5.57 3.47
CA HIS A 255 19.52 4.55 3.01
C HIS A 255 20.93 5.00 3.34
N HIS A 256 21.30 4.94 4.62
CA HIS A 256 22.66 5.23 5.06
C HIS A 256 23.59 4.12 4.58
N GLY A 257 24.48 4.43 3.65
CA GLY A 257 25.69 3.66 3.38
C GLY A 257 25.92 3.11 1.98
N ASP A 258 25.05 3.38 0.99
CA ASP A 258 25.32 2.93 -0.38
C ASP A 258 26.03 4.03 -1.20
N THR A 259 27.33 3.84 -1.44
CA THR A 259 28.18 4.73 -2.26
C THR A 259 27.60 4.93 -3.67
N HIS A 260 26.93 3.93 -4.23
CA HIS A 260 26.30 4.02 -5.54
C HIS A 260 25.06 4.92 -5.55
N GLN A 261 24.37 5.04 -4.41
CA GLN A 261 23.26 5.96 -4.25
C GLN A 261 23.75 7.41 -4.22
N TYR A 262 24.81 7.69 -3.48
CA TYR A 262 25.41 9.02 -3.40
C TYR A 262 25.85 9.55 -4.78
N VAL A 263 26.49 8.72 -5.60
CA VAL A 263 26.88 9.11 -6.96
C VAL A 263 25.67 9.40 -7.84
N ARG A 264 24.61 8.59 -7.75
CA ARG A 264 23.37 8.82 -8.51
C ARG A 264 22.68 10.12 -8.09
N ASP A 265 22.72 10.45 -6.80
CA ASP A 265 22.12 11.66 -6.25
C ASP A 265 22.83 12.91 -6.73
N ILE A 266 24.18 12.91 -6.79
CA ILE A 266 24.95 14.01 -7.37
C ILE A 266 24.61 14.18 -8.86
N ALA A 267 24.64 13.11 -9.64
CA ALA A 267 24.31 13.15 -11.05
C ALA A 267 22.90 13.68 -11.33
N ARG A 268 21.93 13.35 -10.46
CA ARG A 268 20.55 13.88 -10.56
C ARG A 268 20.52 15.38 -10.27
N GLN A 269 21.23 15.85 -9.22
CA GLN A 269 21.29 17.27 -8.87
C GLN A 269 22.00 18.08 -9.97
N ASP A 270 23.07 17.56 -10.56
CA ASP A 270 23.75 18.19 -11.68
C ASP A 270 22.83 18.29 -12.91
N THR A 271 22.07 17.22 -13.18
CA THR A 271 21.07 17.21 -14.27
C THR A 271 19.97 18.25 -14.02
N ALA A 272 19.41 18.32 -12.82
CA ALA A 272 18.42 19.33 -12.46
C ALA A 272 18.96 20.75 -12.67
N SER A 273 20.16 21.03 -12.16
CA SER A 273 20.83 22.33 -12.27
C SER A 273 21.10 22.72 -13.71
N ALA A 274 21.61 21.79 -14.54
CA ALA A 274 21.90 22.01 -15.97
C ALA A 274 20.62 22.41 -16.78
N HIS A 275 19.45 21.99 -16.32
CA HIS A 275 18.15 22.34 -16.92
C HIS A 275 17.44 23.50 -16.22
N GLY A 276 18.12 24.19 -15.27
CA GLY A 276 17.62 25.35 -14.56
C GLY A 276 16.62 25.03 -13.45
N TRP A 277 16.53 23.76 -13.04
CA TRP A 277 15.70 23.32 -11.91
C TRP A 277 16.45 23.45 -10.59
N MET A 278 15.72 23.85 -9.56
CA MET A 278 16.19 23.86 -8.17
C MET A 278 15.68 22.58 -7.50
N GLU A 279 16.60 21.70 -7.05
CA GLU A 279 16.22 20.54 -6.26
C GLU A 279 16.12 20.92 -4.77
N VAL A 280 15.03 20.56 -4.13
CA VAL A 280 14.82 20.65 -2.68
C VAL A 280 14.74 19.25 -2.12
N ARG A 281 15.77 18.84 -1.39
CA ARG A 281 15.83 17.54 -0.74
C ARG A 281 15.14 17.56 0.61
N VAL A 282 14.30 16.57 0.84
CA VAL A 282 13.51 16.39 2.06
C VAL A 282 13.90 15.06 2.69
N SER A 283 14.39 15.10 3.92
CA SER A 283 14.70 13.93 4.71
C SER A 283 13.54 13.57 5.65
N ARG A 284 13.65 12.42 6.31
CA ARG A 284 12.71 12.02 7.37
C ARG A 284 12.63 13.06 8.48
N ASP A 285 13.77 13.59 8.92
CA ASP A 285 13.83 14.57 10.01
C ASP A 285 13.12 15.88 9.66
N ASP A 286 13.03 16.21 8.36
CA ASP A 286 12.31 17.40 7.89
C ASP A 286 10.79 17.27 8.02
N LEU A 287 10.27 16.07 8.23
CA LEU A 287 8.84 15.79 8.43
C LEU A 287 8.44 15.71 9.90
N GLU A 288 9.40 15.70 10.82
CA GLU A 288 9.13 15.53 12.24
C GLU A 288 8.70 16.84 12.93
N GLY A 289 7.90 16.70 14.01
CA GLY A 289 7.48 17.81 14.88
C GLY A 289 6.24 18.57 14.38
N GLU A 290 5.74 19.48 15.24
CA GLU A 290 4.54 20.29 14.95
C GLU A 290 4.74 21.32 13.82
N ARG A 291 5.98 21.69 13.54
CA ARG A 291 6.36 22.64 12.47
C ARG A 291 7.44 21.99 11.59
N PRO A 292 7.05 21.09 10.70
CA PRO A 292 8.00 20.36 9.88
C PRO A 292 8.95 21.30 9.12
N ALA A 293 10.24 20.98 9.14
CA ALA A 293 11.28 21.82 8.51
C ALA A 293 11.10 21.89 6.99
N VAL A 294 10.46 20.90 6.38
CA VAL A 294 10.12 20.88 4.95
C VAL A 294 9.34 22.12 4.53
N VAL A 295 8.40 22.59 5.36
CA VAL A 295 7.59 23.79 5.08
C VAL A 295 8.47 25.02 4.90
N ARG A 296 9.47 25.19 5.78
CA ARG A 296 10.43 26.31 5.70
C ARG A 296 11.33 26.17 4.47
N LYS A 297 11.86 24.98 4.20
CA LYS A 297 12.71 24.71 3.03
C LYS A 297 11.98 25.06 1.73
N VAL A 298 10.77 24.53 1.55
CA VAL A 298 9.99 24.77 0.33
C VAL A 298 9.52 26.21 0.23
N ARG A 299 9.09 26.86 1.32
CA ARG A 299 8.74 28.29 1.30
C ARG A 299 9.89 29.17 0.87
N ASN A 300 11.11 28.89 1.33
CA ASN A 300 12.31 29.63 0.93
C ASN A 300 12.62 29.40 -0.57
N ALA A 301 12.53 28.18 -1.07
CA ALA A 301 12.70 27.85 -2.47
C ALA A 301 11.65 28.56 -3.35
N LEU A 302 10.38 28.53 -2.97
CA LEU A 302 9.31 29.23 -3.67
C LEU A 302 9.59 30.73 -3.75
N ARG A 303 9.94 31.37 -2.63
CA ARG A 303 10.28 32.81 -2.57
C ARG A 303 11.50 33.17 -3.41
N SER A 304 12.55 32.35 -3.42
CA SER A 304 13.74 32.60 -4.23
C SER A 304 13.45 32.50 -5.74
N ARG A 305 12.37 31.84 -6.12
CA ARG A 305 11.86 31.74 -7.50
C ARG A 305 10.73 32.71 -7.81
N GLY A 306 10.49 33.68 -6.94
CA GLY A 306 9.55 34.79 -7.18
C GLY A 306 8.12 34.55 -6.73
N TRP A 307 7.81 33.42 -6.09
CA TRP A 307 6.49 33.22 -5.51
C TRP A 307 6.23 34.21 -4.35
N ARG A 308 5.04 34.78 -4.34
CA ARG A 308 4.53 35.66 -3.30
C ARG A 308 3.23 35.06 -2.76
N PRO A 309 3.06 34.98 -1.40
CA PRO A 309 1.82 34.49 -0.79
C PRO A 309 0.63 35.39 -1.07
#